data_de95116bc3f31042467600b7fc5b1f5e
#
_entry.id   de95116bc3f31042467600b7fc5b1f5e
#
_cell.length_a   1.000
_cell.length_b   1.000
_cell.length_c   1.000
_cell.angle_alpha   90.00
_cell.angle_beta   90.00
_cell.angle_gamma   90.00
#
_symmetry.space_group_name_H-M   'P 1'
#
loop_
_entity.id
_entity.type
_entity.pdbx_description
1 polymer ?
#
loop_
_entity_poly.entity_id
_entity_poly.type
_entity_poly.pdbx_seq_one_letter_code
_entity_poly.pdbx_strand_id
1 'polypeptide(L)'
;VELDIKLANSTKGFLDEDEGRCLYDTALAAGRMGPCLEIGSYCGKSTVYLGTACKEINSVLFSIDHHRGSEEQQPGEEYFDPGLFDPVSGRLDTFREFRKTIAAADLEGSVVPIVCRSELAARRWATPLSLVFIDGGHALETVYTDYNVWVGHILSGGYLMVHDIFADPAQGGQAPFHIYNLALASGLFRALKTVNTLGVLQRRQGAEMPADIFI
;
A
#
# COMPACT_ATOMS: atom_id res chain seq x y z
N VAL A 1 12.30 4.69 17.89
CA VAL A 1 11.56 3.41 17.74
C VAL A 1 12.41 2.52 16.86
N GLU A 2 12.64 1.26 17.24
CA GLU A 2 13.42 0.31 16.43
C GLU A 2 12.46 -0.52 15.57
N LEU A 3 12.80 -0.67 14.29
CA LEU A 3 12.04 -1.52 13.36
C LEU A 3 12.26 -2.99 13.69
N ASP A 4 11.21 -3.71 14.06
CA ASP A 4 11.25 -5.15 14.35
C ASP A 4 11.21 -5.99 13.05
N ILE A 5 12.39 -6.20 12.48
CA ILE A 5 12.58 -7.02 11.26
C ILE A 5 12.16 -8.48 11.49
N LYS A 6 12.33 -9.03 12.71
CA LYS A 6 11.94 -10.41 12.98
C LYS A 6 10.42 -10.57 12.93
N LEU A 7 9.70 -9.62 13.52
CA LEU A 7 8.25 -9.59 13.44
C LEU A 7 7.80 -9.43 11.99
N ALA A 8 8.36 -8.47 11.24
CA ALA A 8 8.03 -8.27 9.84
C ALA A 8 8.24 -9.54 9.00
N ASN A 9 9.39 -10.21 9.17
CA ASN A 9 9.71 -11.44 8.44
C ASN A 9 8.82 -12.64 8.85
N SER A 10 8.33 -12.67 10.09
CA SER A 10 7.39 -13.71 10.55
C SER A 10 5.92 -13.42 10.22
N THR A 11 5.59 -12.19 9.83
CA THR A 11 4.24 -11.80 9.43
C THR A 11 3.93 -12.32 8.02
N LYS A 12 2.74 -12.90 7.84
CA LYS A 12 2.25 -13.35 6.54
C LYS A 12 2.16 -12.18 5.56
N GLY A 13 2.65 -12.37 4.33
CA GLY A 13 2.64 -11.37 3.26
C GLY A 13 3.78 -11.61 2.27
N PHE A 14 3.73 -10.95 1.12
CA PHE A 14 4.57 -11.23 -0.05
C PHE A 14 5.67 -10.18 -0.28
N LEU A 15 5.95 -9.34 0.69
CA LEU A 15 6.95 -8.27 0.63
C LEU A 15 8.34 -8.78 1.05
N ASP A 16 9.36 -8.49 0.24
CA ASP A 16 10.77 -8.74 0.58
C ASP A 16 11.28 -7.75 1.64
N GLU A 17 12.33 -8.16 2.38
CA GLU A 17 12.92 -7.31 3.41
C GLU A 17 13.50 -6.01 2.85
N ASP A 18 14.16 -6.06 1.68
CA ASP A 18 14.74 -4.86 1.04
C ASP A 18 13.64 -3.88 0.59
N GLU A 19 12.51 -4.40 0.08
CA GLU A 19 11.33 -3.58 -0.25
C GLU A 19 10.72 -2.97 1.01
N GLY A 20 10.57 -3.76 2.07
CA GLY A 20 10.10 -3.29 3.37
C GLY A 20 10.97 -2.17 3.95
N ARG A 21 12.29 -2.32 3.90
CA ARG A 21 13.24 -1.26 4.30
C ARG A 21 13.08 -0.01 3.44
N CYS A 22 12.87 -0.18 2.13
CA CYS A 22 12.59 0.92 1.23
C CYS A 22 11.28 1.66 1.58
N LEU A 23 10.22 0.93 1.95
CA LEU A 23 8.97 1.51 2.46
C LEU A 23 9.23 2.32 3.74
N TYR A 24 9.93 1.74 4.71
CA TYR A 24 10.29 2.39 5.98
C TYR A 24 11.06 3.70 5.76
N ASP A 25 12.15 3.66 5.00
CA ASP A 25 12.99 4.84 4.73
C ASP A 25 12.22 5.95 4.00
N THR A 26 11.38 5.56 3.02
CA THR A 26 10.56 6.50 2.27
C THR A 26 9.49 7.12 3.16
N ALA A 27 8.85 6.34 4.03
CA ALA A 27 7.86 6.83 4.98
C ALA A 27 8.46 7.76 6.04
N LEU A 28 9.69 7.50 6.53
CA LEU A 28 10.42 8.42 7.40
C LEU A 28 10.62 9.79 6.76
N ALA A 29 11.00 9.80 5.48
CA ALA A 29 11.20 11.04 4.74
C ALA A 29 9.87 11.76 4.45
N ALA A 30 8.86 11.01 4.01
CA ALA A 30 7.55 11.51 3.60
C ALA A 30 6.72 12.02 4.78
N GLY A 31 6.62 11.23 5.84
CA GLY A 31 5.67 11.44 6.93
C GLY A 31 5.86 12.73 7.74
N ARG A 32 6.96 13.44 7.51
CA ARG A 32 7.16 14.80 8.02
C ARG A 32 6.33 15.86 7.30
N MET A 33 5.84 15.54 6.08
CA MET A 33 4.99 16.44 5.29
C MET A 33 3.50 16.22 5.56
N GLY A 34 3.12 15.02 6.01
CA GLY A 34 1.73 14.64 6.25
C GLY A 34 1.61 13.13 6.51
N PRO A 35 0.40 12.61 6.70
CA PRO A 35 0.16 11.19 6.91
C PRO A 35 0.47 10.36 5.67
N CYS A 36 0.75 9.07 5.90
CA CYS A 36 0.91 8.05 4.89
C CYS A 36 -0.38 7.24 4.70
N LEU A 37 -0.56 6.67 3.52
CA LEU A 37 -1.65 5.75 3.19
C LEU A 37 -1.08 4.46 2.58
N GLU A 38 -1.62 3.33 2.99
CA GLU A 38 -1.40 2.00 2.44
C GLU A 38 -2.73 1.44 1.93
N ILE A 39 -2.72 0.84 0.74
CA ILE A 39 -3.85 0.15 0.13
C ILE A 39 -3.44 -1.30 -0.10
N GLY A 40 -4.17 -2.22 0.56
CA GLY A 40 -3.79 -3.64 0.60
C GLY A 40 -2.80 -3.91 1.75
N SER A 41 -3.33 -4.15 2.95
CA SER A 41 -2.49 -4.42 4.12
C SER A 41 -2.40 -5.91 4.46
N TYR A 42 -3.32 -6.73 3.95
CA TYR A 42 -3.37 -8.17 4.19
C TYR A 42 -3.24 -8.51 5.68
N CYS A 43 -2.15 -9.16 6.12
CA CYS A 43 -1.88 -9.47 7.51
C CYS A 43 -0.95 -8.46 8.20
N GLY A 44 -0.60 -7.35 7.54
CA GLY A 44 0.12 -6.22 8.12
C GLY A 44 1.64 -6.26 7.97
N LYS A 45 2.22 -7.03 7.03
CA LYS A 45 3.67 -7.11 6.86
C LYS A 45 4.26 -5.76 6.43
N SER A 46 3.73 -5.13 5.39
CA SER A 46 4.10 -3.78 4.94
C SER A 46 3.76 -2.72 6.00
N THR A 47 2.63 -2.93 6.72
CA THR A 47 2.19 -2.05 7.80
C THR A 47 3.22 -1.97 8.94
N VAL A 48 3.97 -3.05 9.24
CA VAL A 48 5.05 -3.02 10.25
C VAL A 48 6.11 -2.00 9.84
N TYR A 49 6.53 -1.97 8.59
CA TYR A 49 7.53 -1.02 8.09
C TYR A 49 7.00 0.41 8.07
N LEU A 50 5.88 0.64 7.39
CA LEU A 50 5.28 1.97 7.24
C LEU A 50 4.81 2.55 8.58
N GLY A 51 4.15 1.72 9.40
CA GLY A 51 3.64 2.12 10.70
C GLY A 51 4.74 2.46 11.71
N THR A 52 5.85 1.68 11.70
CA THR A 52 7.01 1.98 12.55
C THR A 52 7.65 3.31 12.16
N ALA A 53 7.81 3.58 10.86
CA ALA A 53 8.30 4.86 10.38
C ALA A 53 7.39 6.02 10.81
N CYS A 54 6.07 5.88 10.64
CA CYS A 54 5.11 6.88 11.07
C CYS A 54 5.15 7.12 12.59
N LYS A 55 5.25 6.05 13.39
CA LYS A 55 5.38 6.14 14.85
C LYS A 55 6.64 6.90 15.27
N GLU A 56 7.78 6.65 14.60
CA GLU A 56 9.05 7.28 14.92
C GLU A 56 9.02 8.80 14.76
N ILE A 57 8.30 9.28 13.76
CA ILE A 57 8.20 10.72 13.45
C ILE A 57 6.90 11.37 13.94
N ASN A 58 6.12 10.66 14.77
CA ASN A 58 4.83 11.11 15.29
C ASN A 58 3.84 11.49 14.17
N SER A 59 3.81 10.67 13.10
CA SER A 59 2.85 10.74 12.00
C SER A 59 1.82 9.63 12.12
N VAL A 60 0.93 9.50 11.12
CA VAL A 60 -0.14 8.49 11.06
C VAL A 60 -0.04 7.72 9.75
N LEU A 61 -0.22 6.41 9.82
CA LEU A 61 -0.49 5.54 8.70
C LEU A 61 -2.00 5.21 8.65
N PHE A 62 -2.67 5.58 7.57
CA PHE A 62 -3.98 5.02 7.24
C PHE A 62 -3.77 3.73 6.45
N SER A 63 -4.33 2.62 6.92
CA SER A 63 -4.18 1.31 6.29
C SER A 63 -5.54 0.82 5.83
N ILE A 64 -5.75 0.78 4.52
CA ILE A 64 -7.03 0.43 3.90
C ILE A 64 -6.98 -0.98 3.34
N ASP A 65 -7.88 -1.83 3.81
CA ASP A 65 -8.10 -3.16 3.25
C ASP A 65 -9.52 -3.62 3.58
N HIS A 66 -10.19 -4.31 2.68
CA HIS A 66 -11.47 -4.95 2.98
C HIS A 66 -11.31 -6.28 3.73
N HIS A 67 -10.09 -6.80 3.82
CA HIS A 67 -9.71 -8.01 4.54
C HIS A 67 -10.45 -9.30 4.12
N ARG A 68 -10.83 -9.39 2.84
CA ARG A 68 -11.49 -10.57 2.25
C ARG A 68 -10.64 -11.27 1.19
N GLY A 69 -9.38 -10.82 1.06
CA GLY A 69 -8.43 -11.32 0.07
C GLY A 69 -8.75 -10.83 -1.36
N SER A 70 -7.71 -10.82 -2.21
CA SER A 70 -7.84 -10.61 -3.66
C SER A 70 -8.45 -11.83 -4.35
N GLU A 71 -8.67 -11.73 -5.67
CA GLU A 71 -9.15 -12.83 -6.50
C GLU A 71 -8.20 -14.05 -6.42
N GLU A 72 -6.89 -13.81 -6.37
CA GLU A 72 -5.84 -14.86 -6.35
C GLU A 72 -5.72 -15.59 -5.00
N GLN A 73 -6.36 -15.06 -3.96
CA GLN A 73 -6.35 -15.60 -2.59
C GLN A 73 -7.62 -16.39 -2.24
N GLN A 74 -8.58 -16.52 -3.17
CA GLN A 74 -9.83 -17.23 -2.90
C GLN A 74 -9.63 -18.76 -2.84
N PRO A 75 -10.57 -19.53 -2.23
CA PRO A 75 -10.47 -20.99 -2.19
C PRO A 75 -10.30 -21.60 -3.58
N GLY A 76 -9.20 -22.35 -3.76
CA GLY A 76 -8.85 -22.97 -5.04
C GLY A 76 -7.82 -22.20 -5.86
N GLU A 77 -7.49 -20.98 -5.49
CA GLU A 77 -6.48 -20.14 -6.14
C GLU A 77 -5.09 -20.34 -5.51
N GLU A 78 -4.06 -19.88 -6.23
CA GLU A 78 -2.63 -20.14 -5.93
C GLU A 78 -2.20 -19.63 -4.55
N TYR A 79 -2.70 -18.47 -4.14
CA TYR A 79 -2.31 -17.81 -2.88
C TYR A 79 -3.34 -18.01 -1.76
N PHE A 80 -4.22 -19.01 -1.87
CA PHE A 80 -5.17 -19.33 -0.82
C PHE A 80 -4.49 -19.86 0.45
N ASP A 81 -4.73 -19.19 1.58
CA ASP A 81 -4.29 -19.63 2.90
C ASP A 81 -5.49 -20.12 3.73
N PRO A 82 -5.61 -21.45 3.95
CA PRO A 82 -6.70 -22.01 4.77
C PRO A 82 -6.73 -21.48 6.21
N GLY A 83 -5.57 -21.04 6.74
CA GLY A 83 -5.46 -20.48 8.08
C GLY A 83 -6.12 -19.10 8.25
N LEU A 84 -6.46 -18.45 7.12
CA LEU A 84 -7.15 -17.18 7.08
C LEU A 84 -8.63 -17.31 6.67
N PHE A 85 -9.08 -18.52 6.39
CA PHE A 85 -10.48 -18.76 6.03
C PHE A 85 -11.34 -18.86 7.27
N ASP A 86 -12.39 -18.03 7.34
CA ASP A 86 -13.39 -18.11 8.40
C ASP A 86 -14.56 -19.02 7.94
N PRO A 87 -14.68 -20.22 8.51
CA PRO A 87 -15.73 -21.16 8.13
C PRO A 87 -17.14 -20.69 8.50
N VAL A 88 -17.28 -19.74 9.45
CA VAL A 88 -18.58 -19.23 9.87
C VAL A 88 -19.13 -18.25 8.81
N SER A 89 -18.31 -17.35 8.31
CA SER A 89 -18.70 -16.42 7.24
C SER A 89 -18.53 -17.00 5.83
N GLY A 90 -17.82 -18.13 5.68
CA GLY A 90 -17.50 -18.76 4.40
C GLY A 90 -16.56 -17.92 3.55
N ARG A 91 -15.70 -17.09 4.15
CA ARG A 91 -14.83 -16.13 3.47
C ARG A 91 -13.47 -16.05 4.15
N LEU A 92 -12.48 -15.53 3.41
CA LEU A 92 -11.23 -15.09 4.03
C LEU A 92 -11.49 -13.93 5.03
N ASP A 93 -10.70 -13.91 6.09
CA ASP A 93 -10.65 -12.83 7.07
C ASP A 93 -9.21 -12.61 7.54
N THR A 94 -8.52 -11.67 6.91
CA THR A 94 -7.15 -11.30 7.27
C THR A 94 -7.10 -10.28 8.41
N PHE A 95 -8.24 -9.63 8.75
CA PHE A 95 -8.27 -8.54 9.74
C PHE A 95 -7.86 -8.99 11.14
N ARG A 96 -8.20 -10.23 11.50
CA ARG A 96 -7.79 -10.80 12.79
C ARG A 96 -6.27 -10.88 12.93
N GLU A 97 -5.58 -11.36 11.87
CA GLU A 97 -4.12 -11.46 11.88
C GLU A 97 -3.49 -10.06 11.77
N PHE A 98 -4.03 -9.18 10.94
CA PHE A 98 -3.61 -7.78 10.86
C PHE A 98 -3.62 -7.11 12.24
N ARG A 99 -4.71 -7.24 13.01
CA ARG A 99 -4.79 -6.68 14.37
C ARG A 99 -3.75 -7.26 15.33
N LYS A 100 -3.45 -8.55 15.24
CA LYS A 100 -2.38 -9.17 16.03
C LYS A 100 -1.02 -8.57 15.66
N THR A 101 -0.77 -8.37 14.39
CA THR A 101 0.48 -7.80 13.88
C THR A 101 0.69 -6.38 14.40
N ILE A 102 -0.29 -5.49 14.26
CA ILE A 102 -0.16 -4.10 14.73
C ILE A 102 -0.04 -4.00 16.25
N ALA A 103 -0.72 -4.88 17.01
CA ALA A 103 -0.58 -4.95 18.45
C ALA A 103 0.82 -5.47 18.87
N ALA A 104 1.32 -6.53 18.21
CA ALA A 104 2.65 -7.07 18.47
C ALA A 104 3.78 -6.07 18.14
N ALA A 105 3.57 -5.23 17.12
CA ALA A 105 4.49 -4.16 16.73
C ALA A 105 4.33 -2.87 17.57
N ASP A 106 3.40 -2.84 18.51
CA ASP A 106 3.05 -1.64 19.30
C ASP A 106 2.73 -0.43 18.40
N LEU A 107 1.89 -0.67 17.36
CA LEU A 107 1.52 0.33 16.34
C LEU A 107 0.08 0.84 16.48
N GLU A 108 -0.69 0.40 17.50
CA GLU A 108 -2.09 0.80 17.68
C GLU A 108 -2.28 2.31 17.87
N GLY A 109 -1.24 3.04 18.29
CA GLY A 109 -1.23 4.50 18.44
C GLY A 109 -0.83 5.26 17.17
N SER A 110 -0.43 4.58 16.09
CA SER A 110 0.11 5.20 14.86
C SER A 110 -0.55 4.72 13.58
N VAL A 111 -1.20 3.55 13.61
CA VAL A 111 -1.89 2.93 12.48
C VAL A 111 -3.39 3.03 12.68
N VAL A 112 -4.06 3.57 11.68
CA VAL A 112 -5.53 3.66 11.62
C VAL A 112 -6.04 2.69 10.56
N PRO A 113 -6.54 1.51 10.94
CA PRO A 113 -7.13 0.57 9.98
C PRO A 113 -8.49 1.09 9.48
N ILE A 114 -8.67 1.03 8.15
CA ILE A 114 -9.93 1.37 7.49
C ILE A 114 -10.43 0.14 6.74
N VAL A 115 -11.44 -0.53 7.30
CA VAL A 115 -11.92 -1.81 6.78
C VAL A 115 -13.01 -1.59 5.75
N CYS A 116 -12.60 -1.35 4.51
CA CYS A 116 -13.51 -1.22 3.38
C CYS A 116 -12.71 -1.32 2.05
N ARG A 117 -13.43 -1.28 0.94
CA ARG A 117 -12.80 -1.07 -0.37
C ARG A 117 -12.22 0.33 -0.47
N SER A 118 -11.09 0.45 -1.12
CA SER A 118 -10.30 1.67 -1.29
C SER A 118 -11.12 2.84 -1.87
N GLU A 119 -11.89 2.59 -2.93
CA GLU A 119 -12.73 3.61 -3.56
C GLU A 119 -13.86 4.13 -2.66
N LEU A 120 -14.30 3.34 -1.68
CA LEU A 120 -15.29 3.79 -0.70
C LEU A 120 -14.68 4.79 0.28
N ALA A 121 -13.47 4.52 0.77
CA ALA A 121 -12.74 5.42 1.65
C ALA A 121 -12.42 6.75 0.95
N ALA A 122 -12.09 6.70 -0.35
CA ALA A 122 -11.73 7.87 -1.14
C ALA A 122 -12.89 8.86 -1.38
N ARG A 123 -14.15 8.42 -1.37
CA ARG A 123 -15.33 9.24 -1.77
C ARG A 123 -15.45 10.59 -1.09
N ARG A 124 -14.99 10.73 0.14
CA ARG A 124 -15.02 11.97 0.91
C ARG A 124 -13.68 12.25 1.60
N TRP A 125 -12.63 11.69 1.05
CA TRP A 125 -11.30 11.92 1.58
C TRP A 125 -10.86 13.36 1.32
N ALA A 126 -10.39 14.04 2.36
CA ALA A 126 -9.95 15.43 2.26
C ALA A 126 -8.55 15.65 2.83
N THR A 127 -7.97 14.65 3.48
CA THR A 127 -6.64 14.77 4.09
C THR A 127 -5.55 14.64 3.03
N PRO A 128 -4.67 15.65 2.85
CA PRO A 128 -3.52 15.51 1.97
C PRO A 128 -2.56 14.42 2.48
N LEU A 129 -1.99 13.62 1.57
CA LEU A 129 -1.15 12.48 1.87
C LEU A 129 0.30 12.74 1.44
N SER A 130 1.24 12.38 2.28
CA SER A 130 2.67 12.51 1.96
C SER A 130 3.20 11.30 1.20
N LEU A 131 2.59 10.13 1.40
CA LEU A 131 2.91 8.89 0.72
C LEU A 131 1.63 8.09 0.51
N VAL A 132 1.49 7.52 -0.68
CA VAL A 132 0.50 6.48 -1.01
C VAL A 132 1.25 5.24 -1.49
N PHE A 133 1.02 4.11 -0.82
CA PHE A 133 1.52 2.80 -1.21
C PHE A 133 0.36 1.96 -1.75
N ILE A 134 0.49 1.45 -2.97
CA ILE A 134 -0.51 0.61 -3.64
C ILE A 134 0.04 -0.81 -3.73
N ASP A 135 -0.60 -1.73 -3.01
CA ASP A 135 -0.30 -3.16 -2.92
C ASP A 135 -1.59 -3.98 -2.77
N GLY A 136 -2.63 -3.56 -3.48
CA GLY A 136 -3.95 -4.23 -3.49
C GLY A 136 -4.03 -5.41 -4.45
N GLY A 137 -5.24 -5.76 -4.89
CA GLY A 137 -5.43 -6.81 -5.89
C GLY A 137 -4.82 -6.47 -7.26
N HIS A 138 -4.45 -7.48 -8.05
CA HIS A 138 -3.73 -7.32 -9.33
C HIS A 138 -4.65 -7.25 -10.55
N ALA A 139 -5.97 -7.27 -10.37
CA ALA A 139 -6.89 -7.02 -11.47
C ALA A 139 -6.73 -5.58 -11.98
N LEU A 140 -6.62 -5.40 -13.29
CA LEU A 140 -6.36 -4.07 -13.90
C LEU A 140 -7.36 -3.01 -13.44
N GLU A 141 -8.63 -3.35 -13.34
CA GLU A 141 -9.68 -2.44 -12.89
C GLU A 141 -9.47 -1.97 -11.45
N THR A 142 -9.07 -2.89 -10.56
CA THR A 142 -8.81 -2.60 -9.14
C THR A 142 -7.61 -1.65 -8.99
N VAL A 143 -6.48 -2.00 -9.59
CA VAL A 143 -5.23 -1.21 -9.51
C VAL A 143 -5.42 0.18 -10.14
N TYR A 144 -6.14 0.25 -11.28
CA TYR A 144 -6.45 1.51 -11.95
C TYR A 144 -7.38 2.39 -11.11
N THR A 145 -8.37 1.79 -10.46
CA THR A 145 -9.27 2.49 -9.55
C THR A 145 -8.48 3.07 -8.36
N ASP A 146 -7.65 2.26 -7.71
CA ASP A 146 -6.83 2.71 -6.59
C ASP A 146 -5.94 3.89 -6.98
N TYR A 147 -5.24 3.79 -8.11
CA TYR A 147 -4.43 4.90 -8.61
C TYR A 147 -5.25 6.18 -8.81
N ASN A 148 -6.36 6.10 -9.55
CA ASN A 148 -7.15 7.28 -9.91
C ASN A 148 -7.77 7.98 -8.70
N VAL A 149 -8.27 7.22 -7.72
CA VAL A 149 -8.95 7.83 -6.56
C VAL A 149 -7.97 8.40 -5.54
N TRP A 150 -6.70 7.95 -5.53
CA TRP A 150 -5.73 8.38 -4.51
C TRP A 150 -4.63 9.30 -5.01
N VAL A 151 -4.28 9.26 -6.30
CA VAL A 151 -3.16 10.04 -6.84
C VAL A 151 -3.32 11.54 -6.62
N GLY A 152 -4.55 12.04 -6.64
CA GLY A 152 -4.89 13.44 -6.41
C GLY A 152 -4.60 13.94 -5.00
N HIS A 153 -4.63 13.05 -4.02
CA HIS A 153 -4.41 13.38 -2.62
C HIS A 153 -2.94 13.46 -2.21
N ILE A 154 -2.01 13.01 -3.07
CA ILE A 154 -0.57 13.06 -2.78
C ILE A 154 -0.09 14.52 -2.83
N LEU A 155 0.57 14.97 -1.78
CA LEU A 155 1.18 16.30 -1.69
C LEU A 155 2.26 16.53 -2.77
N SER A 156 2.46 17.77 -3.17
CA SER A 156 3.63 18.16 -3.98
C SER A 156 4.92 17.79 -3.25
N GLY A 157 5.80 17.04 -3.91
CA GLY A 157 6.99 16.45 -3.29
C GLY A 157 6.75 15.13 -2.55
N GLY A 158 5.49 14.70 -2.39
CA GLY A 158 5.11 13.42 -1.79
C GLY A 158 5.40 12.22 -2.70
N TYR A 159 5.09 11.03 -2.23
CA TYR A 159 5.53 9.79 -2.86
C TYR A 159 4.34 8.91 -3.25
N LEU A 160 4.48 8.28 -4.43
CA LEU A 160 3.67 7.14 -4.86
C LEU A 160 4.59 5.93 -4.92
N MET A 161 4.22 4.87 -4.22
CA MET A 161 4.92 3.59 -4.27
C MET A 161 3.97 2.52 -4.79
N VAL A 162 4.45 1.70 -5.71
CA VAL A 162 3.65 0.64 -6.36
C VAL A 162 4.43 -0.66 -6.26
N HIS A 163 3.81 -1.68 -5.70
CA HIS A 163 4.37 -3.03 -5.59
C HIS A 163 4.07 -3.86 -6.83
N ASP A 164 4.79 -4.98 -6.99
CA ASP A 164 4.62 -5.96 -8.07
C ASP A 164 4.76 -5.38 -9.50
N ILE A 165 5.68 -4.43 -9.69
CA ILE A 165 5.98 -3.91 -11.01
C ILE A 165 6.91 -4.86 -11.78
N PHE A 166 6.34 -5.74 -12.59
CA PHE A 166 7.07 -6.66 -13.45
C PHE A 166 7.16 -6.10 -14.88
N ALA A 167 8.37 -5.80 -15.36
CA ALA A 167 8.58 -5.33 -16.73
C ALA A 167 8.37 -6.45 -17.77
N ASP A 168 8.65 -7.70 -17.36
CA ASP A 168 8.46 -8.90 -18.18
C ASP A 168 7.13 -9.59 -17.81
N PRO A 169 6.17 -9.71 -18.75
CA PRO A 169 4.90 -10.39 -18.49
C PRO A 169 5.02 -11.85 -18.04
N ALA A 170 6.15 -12.49 -18.31
CA ALA A 170 6.40 -13.87 -17.88
C ALA A 170 6.72 -13.98 -16.38
N GLN A 171 7.02 -12.85 -15.71
CA GLN A 171 7.42 -12.84 -14.29
C GLN A 171 6.26 -12.49 -13.35
N GLY A 172 5.19 -11.87 -13.84
CA GLY A 172 4.05 -11.51 -13.02
C GLY A 172 2.99 -10.68 -13.72
N GLY A 173 1.94 -10.33 -12.96
CA GLY A 173 0.83 -9.51 -13.42
C GLY A 173 1.25 -8.13 -13.90
N GLN A 174 0.63 -7.63 -14.97
CA GLN A 174 1.05 -6.39 -15.63
C GLN A 174 0.32 -5.13 -15.13
N ALA A 175 -0.73 -5.29 -14.33
CA ALA A 175 -1.55 -4.15 -13.91
C ALA A 175 -0.77 -3.12 -13.06
N PRO A 176 0.05 -3.52 -12.04
CA PRO A 176 0.87 -2.57 -11.29
C PRO A 176 1.92 -1.87 -12.17
N PHE A 177 2.56 -2.60 -13.10
CA PHE A 177 3.51 -2.01 -14.04
C PHE A 177 2.84 -0.99 -14.98
N HIS A 178 1.58 -1.25 -15.37
CA HIS A 178 0.81 -0.33 -16.21
C HIS A 178 0.53 1.00 -15.50
N ILE A 179 0.05 0.98 -14.24
CA ILE A 179 -0.18 2.23 -13.49
C ILE A 179 1.11 2.96 -13.13
N TYR A 180 2.20 2.24 -12.87
CA TYR A 180 3.51 2.85 -12.68
C TYR A 180 3.93 3.68 -13.91
N ASN A 181 3.80 3.11 -15.11
CA ASN A 181 4.08 3.82 -16.35
C ASN A 181 3.09 4.95 -16.63
N LEU A 182 1.80 4.77 -16.30
CA LEU A 182 0.78 5.82 -16.41
C LEU A 182 1.13 7.01 -15.52
N ALA A 183 1.57 6.77 -14.29
CA ALA A 183 2.02 7.81 -13.38
C ALA A 183 3.21 8.60 -13.94
N LEU A 184 4.17 7.92 -14.56
CA LEU A 184 5.30 8.58 -15.23
C LEU A 184 4.85 9.38 -16.46
N ALA A 185 4.00 8.80 -17.30
CA ALA A 185 3.49 9.42 -18.52
C ALA A 185 2.61 10.66 -18.23
N SER A 186 1.96 10.72 -17.06
CA SER A 186 1.16 11.88 -16.63
C SER A 186 1.99 13.16 -16.47
N GLY A 187 3.32 13.06 -16.36
CA GLY A 187 4.20 14.19 -16.04
C GLY A 187 4.14 14.66 -14.58
N LEU A 188 3.21 14.12 -13.78
CA LEU A 188 3.07 14.47 -12.35
C LEU A 188 4.20 13.92 -11.50
N PHE A 189 4.76 12.78 -11.89
CA PHE A 189 5.75 12.06 -11.11
C PHE A 189 7.08 11.94 -11.84
N ARG A 190 8.13 11.72 -11.06
CA ARG A 190 9.44 11.27 -11.53
C ARG A 190 9.81 9.97 -10.83
N ALA A 191 10.43 9.05 -11.55
CA ALA A 191 11.01 7.85 -10.95
C ALA A 191 12.19 8.25 -10.06
N LEU A 192 12.29 7.64 -8.89
CA LEU A 192 13.45 7.77 -8.01
C LEU A 192 14.29 6.50 -8.03
N LYS A 193 13.69 5.36 -7.78
CA LYS A 193 14.35 4.04 -7.73
C LYS A 193 13.32 2.94 -7.88
N THR A 194 13.80 1.75 -8.17
CA THR A 194 13.08 0.49 -8.03
C THR A 194 13.91 -0.43 -7.13
N VAL A 195 13.27 -1.11 -6.20
CA VAL A 195 13.87 -2.12 -5.32
C VAL A 195 13.09 -3.40 -5.56
N ASN A 196 13.71 -4.42 -6.11
CA ASN A 196 13.07 -5.64 -6.60
C ASN A 196 11.85 -5.30 -7.47
N THR A 197 10.63 -5.52 -6.98
CA THR A 197 9.38 -5.20 -7.68
C THR A 197 8.69 -3.92 -7.17
N LEU A 198 9.29 -3.22 -6.21
CA LEU A 198 8.74 -2.00 -5.63
C LEU A 198 9.23 -0.76 -6.38
N GLY A 199 8.35 -0.07 -7.08
CA GLY A 199 8.62 1.21 -7.74
C GLY A 199 8.37 2.40 -6.82
N VAL A 200 9.34 3.33 -6.76
CA VAL A 200 9.25 4.57 -5.97
C VAL A 200 9.20 5.77 -6.88
N LEU A 201 8.10 6.48 -6.85
CA LEU A 201 7.87 7.71 -7.60
C LEU A 201 7.72 8.89 -6.65
N GLN A 202 8.20 10.06 -7.07
CA GLN A 202 7.99 11.31 -6.33
C GLN A 202 7.17 12.29 -7.15
N ARG A 203 6.13 12.88 -6.54
CA ARG A 203 5.35 13.93 -7.16
C ARG A 203 6.21 15.17 -7.36
N ARG A 204 6.21 15.71 -8.58
CA ARG A 204 6.98 16.91 -8.94
C ARG A 204 6.42 18.14 -8.23
N GLN A 205 7.28 19.06 -7.86
CA GLN A 205 6.90 20.34 -7.31
C GLN A 205 6.17 21.18 -8.38
N GLY A 206 5.03 21.77 -8.00
CA GLY A 206 4.27 22.64 -8.90
C GLY A 206 3.53 21.92 -10.04
N ALA A 207 3.57 20.59 -10.10
CA ALA A 207 2.80 19.85 -11.09
C ALA A 207 1.30 19.91 -10.76
N GLU A 208 0.52 20.49 -11.68
CA GLU A 208 -0.94 20.56 -11.57
C GLU A 208 -1.56 19.22 -12.00
N MET A 209 -2.64 18.84 -11.32
CA MET A 209 -3.40 17.65 -11.70
C MET A 209 -4.09 17.89 -13.05
N PRO A 210 -3.96 16.98 -14.03
CA PRO A 210 -4.75 17.02 -15.24
C PRO A 210 -6.25 16.99 -14.90
N ALA A 211 -7.04 17.78 -15.61
CA ALA A 211 -8.50 17.88 -15.36
C ALA A 211 -9.25 16.56 -15.52
N ASP A 212 -8.66 15.59 -16.21
CA ASP A 212 -9.29 14.33 -16.65
C ASP A 212 -9.09 13.15 -15.66
N ILE A 213 -8.37 13.35 -14.56
CA ILE A 213 -8.12 12.28 -13.55
C ILE A 213 -9.31 12.11 -12.57
N PHE A 214 -10.34 12.94 -12.65
CA PHE A 214 -11.52 12.91 -11.75
C PHE A 214 -12.79 12.39 -12.42
N ILE A 215 -12.73 11.44 -13.33
CA ILE A 215 -13.93 10.83 -13.94
C ILE A 215 -14.14 9.42 -13.41
#